data_907d3d141c9ad0cc7948cad5561b115b
#
_entry.id   907d3d141c9ad0cc7948cad5561b115b
#
_cell.length_a   1.000
_cell.length_b   1.000
_cell.length_c   1.000
_cell.angle_alpha   90.00
_cell.angle_beta   90.00
_cell.angle_gamma   90.00
#
_symmetry.space_group_name_H-M   'P 1'
#
loop_
_entity.id
_entity.type
_entity.pdbx_description
1 polymer ?
#
loop_
_entity_poly.entity_id
_entity_poly.type
_entity_poly.pdbx_seq_one_letter_code
_entity_poly.pdbx_strand_id
1 'polypeptide(L)'
;LEPIGMVVSKSYFNNIKAPKSRRDLISFLRANQDDLRGKIVTYDVTQSGAGFLFATQDARQSDSYWRMAEVMGSLNTGLFSGSGEMLDAVNTGEILLAYNIIGSYAQKRSREQDNLLVIYPQDYTHMLLRTALVPRGTQNFEAARNFLTFLLNDVGQNFIEKRTDMLSLQSEVLNRNRQFKPIRLDTGLLVYLDRLKKQRFLEEWKEALFQ
;
A
#
# COMPACT_ATOMS: atom_id res chain seq x y z
N LEU A 1 8.86 1.03 -9.63
CA LEU A 1 8.41 0.22 -8.50
C LEU A 1 8.16 1.10 -7.28
N GLU A 2 7.12 0.77 -6.50
CA GLU A 2 6.71 1.54 -5.32
C GLU A 2 6.44 0.60 -4.15
N PRO A 3 7.09 0.79 -3.01
CA PRO A 3 6.78 0.02 -1.82
C PRO A 3 5.42 0.40 -1.25
N ILE A 4 4.70 -0.57 -0.72
CA ILE A 4 3.43 -0.37 0.00
C ILE A 4 3.71 -0.42 1.49
N GLY A 5 3.39 0.68 2.19
CA GLY A 5 3.74 0.83 3.60
C GLY A 5 2.58 1.22 4.51
N MET A 6 2.93 1.50 5.73
CA MET A 6 2.09 2.16 6.73
C MET A 6 2.53 3.60 6.88
N VAL A 7 1.60 4.48 7.20
CA VAL A 7 1.91 5.87 7.59
C VAL A 7 1.30 6.11 8.96
N VAL A 8 2.09 6.67 9.87
CA VAL A 8 1.65 6.93 11.23
C VAL A 8 1.88 8.39 11.61
N SER A 9 1.08 8.90 12.52
CA SER A 9 1.21 10.25 13.06
C SER A 9 2.48 10.36 13.91
N LYS A 10 3.44 11.18 13.51
CA LYS A 10 4.67 11.40 14.28
C LYS A 10 4.39 11.93 15.69
N SER A 11 3.42 12.80 15.84
CA SER A 11 3.06 13.40 17.14
C SER A 11 2.62 12.33 18.13
N TYR A 12 1.79 11.37 17.71
CA TYR A 12 1.36 10.25 18.55
C TYR A 12 2.51 9.27 18.85
N PHE A 13 3.33 8.97 17.85
CA PHE A 13 4.44 8.02 18.00
C PHE A 13 5.76 8.65 18.51
N ASN A 14 5.77 9.90 18.94
CA ASN A 14 6.98 10.57 19.42
C ASN A 14 7.66 9.85 20.59
N ASN A 15 6.84 9.34 21.52
CA ASN A 15 7.30 8.61 22.71
C ASN A 15 6.90 7.13 22.72
N ILE A 16 6.32 6.65 21.64
CA ILE A 16 5.81 5.28 21.48
C ILE A 16 6.54 4.63 20.31
N LYS A 17 7.03 3.42 20.50
CA LYS A 17 7.69 2.67 19.43
C LYS A 17 6.67 2.27 18.36
N ALA A 18 6.82 2.80 17.16
CA ALA A 18 5.98 2.44 16.03
C ALA A 18 6.18 0.97 15.60
N PRO A 19 5.12 0.26 15.17
CA PRO A 19 5.19 -1.13 14.74
C PRO A 19 6.02 -1.25 13.45
N LYS A 20 6.93 -2.23 13.40
CA LYS A 20 7.81 -2.46 12.25
C LYS A 20 7.44 -3.68 11.41
N SER A 21 6.48 -4.47 11.84
CA SER A 21 5.96 -5.65 11.13
C SER A 21 4.45 -5.75 11.34
N ARG A 22 3.77 -6.59 10.56
CA ARG A 22 2.33 -6.84 10.78
C ARG A 22 2.06 -7.53 12.11
N ARG A 23 2.99 -8.38 12.55
CA ARG A 23 2.91 -8.99 13.89
C ARG A 23 2.98 -7.92 14.98
N ASP A 24 3.93 -6.99 14.87
CA ASP A 24 4.04 -5.88 15.82
C ASP A 24 2.79 -5.01 15.77
N LEU A 25 2.26 -4.75 14.55
CA LEU A 25 1.04 -3.98 14.35
C LEU A 25 -0.14 -4.63 15.09
N ILE A 26 -0.41 -5.92 14.89
CA ILE A 26 -1.47 -6.65 15.58
C ILE A 26 -1.35 -6.53 17.10
N SER A 27 -0.13 -6.73 17.63
CA SER A 27 0.14 -6.61 19.06
C SER A 27 -0.08 -5.20 19.58
N PHE A 28 0.38 -4.20 18.82
CA PHE A 28 0.23 -2.78 19.13
C PHE A 28 -1.24 -2.35 19.15
N LEU A 29 -2.01 -2.75 18.13
CA LEU A 29 -3.43 -2.44 18.02
C LEU A 29 -4.21 -3.01 19.21
N ARG A 30 -3.92 -4.24 19.60
CA ARG A 30 -4.56 -4.90 20.76
C ARG A 30 -4.20 -4.25 22.09
N ALA A 31 -2.98 -3.77 22.24
CA ALA A 31 -2.51 -3.16 23.48
C ALA A 31 -3.00 -1.71 23.68
N ASN A 32 -3.39 -1.03 22.58
CA ASN A 32 -3.74 0.41 22.60
C ASN A 32 -5.14 0.65 22.03
N GLN A 33 -6.09 -0.24 22.32
CA GLN A 33 -7.44 -0.19 21.72
C GLN A 33 -8.19 1.11 22.01
N ASP A 34 -8.08 1.62 23.23
CA ASP A 34 -8.81 2.81 23.66
C ASP A 34 -8.37 4.06 22.89
N ASP A 35 -7.05 4.20 22.63
CA ASP A 35 -6.49 5.32 21.88
C ASP A 35 -6.76 5.21 20.37
N LEU A 36 -6.80 3.98 19.85
CA LEU A 36 -6.81 3.70 18.42
C LEU A 36 -8.20 3.48 17.83
N ARG A 37 -9.23 3.34 18.65
CA ARG A 37 -10.61 3.16 18.15
C ARG A 37 -11.07 4.33 17.30
N GLY A 38 -11.41 4.05 16.03
CA GLY A 38 -11.78 5.05 15.03
C GLY A 38 -10.61 5.91 14.54
N LYS A 39 -9.36 5.54 14.88
CA LYS A 39 -8.15 6.29 14.51
C LYS A 39 -7.24 5.55 13.51
N ILE A 40 -7.73 4.47 12.93
CA ILE A 40 -7.04 3.66 11.92
C ILE A 40 -7.81 3.78 10.62
N VAL A 41 -7.08 3.83 9.49
CA VAL A 41 -7.70 3.81 8.16
C VAL A 41 -6.98 2.85 7.22
N THR A 42 -7.73 2.35 6.25
CA THR A 42 -7.21 1.59 5.11
C THR A 42 -8.09 1.84 3.88
N TYR A 43 -7.76 1.20 2.76
CA TYR A 43 -8.62 1.27 1.58
C TYR A 43 -9.93 0.52 1.74
N ASP A 44 -11.00 1.09 1.20
CA ASP A 44 -12.19 0.33 0.87
C ASP A 44 -11.91 -0.56 -0.35
N VAL A 45 -11.79 -1.85 -0.13
CA VAL A 45 -11.49 -2.82 -1.19
C VAL A 45 -12.64 -2.96 -2.20
N THR A 46 -13.84 -2.47 -1.87
CA THR A 46 -14.99 -2.49 -2.78
C THR A 46 -14.97 -1.32 -3.76
N GLN A 47 -14.34 -0.21 -3.39
CA GLN A 47 -14.26 1.05 -4.15
C GLN A 47 -12.87 1.28 -4.76
N SER A 48 -11.82 0.76 -4.14
CA SER A 48 -10.44 0.97 -4.56
C SER A 48 -9.83 -0.27 -5.21
N GLY A 49 -9.51 -0.19 -6.49
CA GLY A 49 -8.78 -1.26 -7.18
C GLY A 49 -7.39 -1.51 -6.61
N ALA A 50 -6.70 -0.46 -6.17
CA ALA A 50 -5.42 -0.57 -5.47
C ALA A 50 -5.61 -1.25 -4.10
N GLY A 51 -6.62 -0.84 -3.34
CA GLY A 51 -6.97 -1.45 -2.07
C GLY A 51 -7.29 -2.94 -2.20
N PHE A 52 -8.09 -3.31 -3.21
CA PHE A 52 -8.40 -4.70 -3.52
C PHE A 52 -7.13 -5.51 -3.86
N LEU A 53 -6.26 -4.94 -4.71
CA LEU A 53 -4.98 -5.58 -5.03
C LEU A 53 -4.14 -5.82 -3.78
N PHE A 54 -3.94 -4.80 -2.95
CA PHE A 54 -3.07 -4.93 -1.76
C PHE A 54 -3.64 -5.92 -0.75
N ALA A 55 -4.94 -5.86 -0.47
CA ALA A 55 -5.61 -6.77 0.45
C ALA A 55 -5.52 -8.23 -0.01
N THR A 56 -5.74 -8.48 -1.32
CA THR A 56 -5.63 -9.83 -1.88
C THR A 56 -4.18 -10.35 -1.89
N GLN A 57 -3.18 -9.48 -2.09
CA GLN A 57 -1.78 -9.87 -2.00
C GLN A 57 -1.35 -10.12 -0.55
N ASP A 58 -1.82 -9.33 0.42
CA ASP A 58 -1.58 -9.58 1.84
C ASP A 58 -2.17 -10.94 2.29
N ALA A 59 -3.42 -11.22 1.92
CA ALA A 59 -4.09 -12.48 2.23
C ALA A 59 -3.38 -13.71 1.62
N ARG A 60 -2.78 -13.56 0.44
CA ARG A 60 -1.98 -14.62 -0.19
C ARG A 60 -0.58 -14.76 0.41
N GLN A 61 -0.04 -13.71 0.97
CA GLN A 61 1.31 -13.68 1.52
C GLN A 61 1.36 -14.23 2.95
N SER A 62 0.30 -14.05 3.75
CA SER A 62 0.29 -14.44 5.16
C SER A 62 -1.11 -14.64 5.72
N ASP A 63 -1.34 -15.77 6.37
CA ASP A 63 -2.59 -16.08 7.10
C ASP A 63 -2.86 -15.06 8.25
N SER A 64 -1.82 -14.34 8.70
CA SER A 64 -1.99 -13.30 9.71
C SER A 64 -2.77 -12.08 9.20
N TYR A 65 -2.97 -11.94 7.90
CA TYR A 65 -3.75 -10.86 7.31
C TYR A 65 -5.18 -10.82 7.86
N TRP A 66 -5.87 -11.95 7.88
CA TRP A 66 -7.25 -12.01 8.36
C TRP A 66 -7.35 -11.63 9.83
N ARG A 67 -6.44 -12.11 10.65
CA ARG A 67 -6.35 -11.71 12.07
C ARG A 67 -6.11 -10.21 12.23
N MET A 68 -5.30 -9.62 11.36
CA MET A 68 -5.08 -8.16 11.37
C MET A 68 -6.35 -7.42 10.95
N ALA A 69 -7.05 -7.89 9.91
CA ALA A 69 -8.32 -7.31 9.47
C ALA A 69 -9.39 -7.35 10.57
N GLU A 70 -9.54 -8.48 11.28
CA GLU A 70 -10.43 -8.61 12.45
C GLU A 70 -10.08 -7.60 13.56
N VAL A 71 -8.79 -7.46 13.90
CA VAL A 71 -8.38 -6.49 14.93
C VAL A 71 -8.64 -5.06 14.46
N MET A 72 -8.38 -4.74 13.19
CA MET A 72 -8.71 -3.44 12.63
C MET A 72 -10.22 -3.20 12.64
N GLY A 73 -11.02 -4.20 12.30
CA GLY A 73 -12.49 -4.13 12.35
C GLY A 73 -13.01 -3.82 13.75
N SER A 74 -12.52 -4.53 14.77
CA SER A 74 -12.91 -4.31 16.18
C SER A 74 -12.58 -2.89 16.69
N LEU A 75 -11.70 -2.18 15.98
CA LEU A 75 -11.30 -0.80 16.29
C LEU A 75 -12.03 0.25 15.43
N ASN A 76 -13.08 -0.12 14.72
CA ASN A 76 -13.84 0.79 13.85
C ASN A 76 -12.93 1.47 12.80
N THR A 77 -12.15 0.70 12.08
CA THR A 77 -11.24 1.21 11.03
C THR A 77 -12.02 1.94 9.94
N GLY A 78 -11.62 3.18 9.66
CA GLY A 78 -12.15 3.99 8.56
C GLY A 78 -11.71 3.48 7.20
N LEU A 79 -12.58 3.59 6.20
CA LEU A 79 -12.35 3.10 4.84
C LEU A 79 -12.32 4.27 3.84
N PHE A 80 -11.29 4.32 3.01
CA PHE A 80 -11.07 5.38 2.02
C PHE A 80 -10.83 4.82 0.63
N SER A 81 -11.15 5.60 -0.39
CA SER A 81 -10.93 5.20 -1.80
C SER A 81 -9.50 5.49 -2.28
N GLY A 82 -8.79 6.44 -1.66
CA GLY A 82 -7.48 6.90 -2.11
C GLY A 82 -6.48 7.20 -1.00
N SER A 83 -5.19 7.15 -1.34
CA SER A 83 -4.09 7.46 -0.41
C SER A 83 -4.08 8.91 0.06
N GLY A 84 -4.50 9.86 -0.79
CA GLY A 84 -4.42 11.29 -0.49
C GLY A 84 -5.20 11.65 0.76
N GLU A 85 -6.47 11.28 0.81
CA GLU A 85 -7.36 11.55 1.94
C GLU A 85 -6.86 10.89 3.23
N MET A 86 -6.36 9.65 3.15
CA MET A 86 -5.77 8.98 4.31
C MET A 86 -4.53 9.71 4.84
N LEU A 87 -3.65 10.20 3.96
CA LEU A 87 -2.46 10.95 4.33
C LEU A 87 -2.81 12.31 4.96
N ASP A 88 -3.80 13.00 4.43
CA ASP A 88 -4.27 14.27 4.98
C ASP A 88 -4.85 14.08 6.39
N ALA A 89 -5.66 13.03 6.61
CA ALA A 89 -6.22 12.70 7.91
C ALA A 89 -5.15 12.31 8.95
N VAL A 90 -4.06 11.61 8.53
CA VAL A 90 -2.93 11.33 9.44
C VAL A 90 -2.15 12.61 9.75
N ASN A 91 -1.94 13.48 8.76
CA ASN A 91 -1.20 14.72 8.97
C ASN A 91 -1.90 15.67 9.95
N THR A 92 -3.22 15.77 9.90
CA THR A 92 -4.00 16.57 10.84
C THR A 92 -4.07 15.97 12.24
N GLY A 93 -3.71 14.69 12.41
CA GLY A 93 -3.83 13.96 13.68
C GLY A 93 -5.24 13.43 13.95
N GLU A 94 -6.19 13.60 13.02
CA GLU A 94 -7.50 12.96 13.07
C GLU A 94 -7.36 11.43 13.09
N ILE A 95 -6.46 10.93 12.25
CA ILE A 95 -6.08 9.52 12.17
C ILE A 95 -4.65 9.32 12.67
N LEU A 96 -4.40 8.22 13.37
CA LEU A 96 -3.10 7.89 13.94
C LEU A 96 -2.32 6.89 13.10
N LEU A 97 -3.01 6.06 12.31
CA LEU A 97 -2.39 5.04 11.47
C LEU A 97 -3.17 4.80 10.19
N ALA A 98 -2.49 4.85 9.06
CA ALA A 98 -3.00 4.46 7.74
C ALA A 98 -2.24 3.23 7.24
N TYR A 99 -2.97 2.17 6.86
CA TYR A 99 -2.41 0.91 6.39
C TYR A 99 -2.51 0.76 4.86
N ASN A 100 -1.50 0.14 4.25
CA ASN A 100 -1.40 -0.13 2.81
C ASN A 100 -1.29 1.12 1.92
N ILE A 101 -0.59 2.15 2.38
CA ILE A 101 -0.37 3.38 1.60
C ILE A 101 0.71 3.17 0.52
N ILE A 102 0.47 3.74 -0.66
CA ILE A 102 1.45 3.77 -1.75
C ILE A 102 2.63 4.67 -1.36
N GLY A 103 3.82 4.09 -1.32
CA GLY A 103 5.01 4.71 -0.73
C GLY A 103 5.49 5.97 -1.40
N SER A 104 5.38 6.10 -2.74
CA SER A 104 5.78 7.32 -3.43
C SER A 104 4.93 8.53 -3.00
N TYR A 105 3.62 8.34 -2.82
CA TYR A 105 2.75 9.40 -2.30
C TYR A 105 3.07 9.74 -0.85
N ALA A 106 3.30 8.71 -0.03
CA ALA A 106 3.66 8.87 1.37
C ALA A 106 4.98 9.63 1.53
N GLN A 107 6.03 9.25 0.79
CA GLN A 107 7.34 9.89 0.83
C GLN A 107 7.28 11.36 0.38
N LYS A 108 6.58 11.63 -0.72
CA LYS A 108 6.39 13.01 -1.18
C LYS A 108 5.72 13.85 -0.09
N ARG A 109 4.59 13.38 0.45
CA ARG A 109 3.83 14.11 1.48
C ARG A 109 4.62 14.27 2.78
N SER A 110 5.42 13.29 3.20
CA SER A 110 6.23 13.36 4.42
C SER A 110 7.36 14.39 4.36
N ARG A 111 7.74 14.87 3.17
CA ARG A 111 8.66 16.01 3.02
C ARG A 111 7.96 17.37 3.06
N GLU A 112 6.67 17.39 2.76
CA GLU A 112 5.85 18.60 2.72
C GLU A 112 5.03 18.79 4.01
N GLN A 113 4.87 17.73 4.80
CA GLN A 113 3.99 17.65 5.97
C GLN A 113 4.72 16.98 7.15
N ASP A 114 4.85 17.68 8.25
CA ASP A 114 5.73 17.29 9.36
C ASP A 114 5.24 16.10 10.18
N ASN A 115 3.93 15.83 10.20
CA ASN A 115 3.34 14.81 11.07
C ASN A 115 3.27 13.39 10.45
N LEU A 116 3.87 13.14 9.30
CA LEU A 116 3.85 11.85 8.61
C LEU A 116 5.15 11.07 8.84
N LEU A 117 5.06 9.87 9.42
CA LEU A 117 6.15 8.89 9.47
C LEU A 117 5.81 7.67 8.60
N VAL A 118 6.61 7.46 7.57
CA VAL A 118 6.43 6.33 6.64
C VAL A 118 7.19 5.11 7.15
N ILE A 119 6.53 3.96 7.22
CA ILE A 119 7.07 2.69 7.69
C ILE A 119 6.86 1.62 6.63
N TYR A 120 7.95 1.00 6.17
CA TYR A 120 7.88 -0.19 5.33
C TYR A 120 8.04 -1.44 6.21
N PRO A 121 7.02 -2.32 6.27
CA PRO A 121 7.04 -3.48 7.15
C PRO A 121 8.22 -4.41 6.88
N GLN A 122 8.90 -4.87 7.94
CA GLN A 122 10.11 -5.68 7.86
C GLN A 122 9.84 -7.17 7.58
N ASP A 123 8.63 -7.64 7.88
CA ASP A 123 8.20 -9.01 7.58
C ASP A 123 8.07 -9.22 6.07
N TYR A 124 7.33 -8.35 5.40
CA TYR A 124 7.32 -8.17 3.94
C TYR A 124 6.70 -6.82 3.58
N THR A 125 7.18 -6.25 2.49
CA THR A 125 6.66 -5.03 1.88
C THR A 125 6.34 -5.32 0.42
N HIS A 126 5.07 -5.26 0.04
CA HIS A 126 4.70 -5.40 -1.36
C HIS A 126 5.28 -4.26 -2.18
N MET A 127 5.77 -4.59 -3.37
CA MET A 127 6.25 -3.62 -4.34
C MET A 127 5.27 -3.57 -5.50
N LEU A 128 4.57 -2.44 -5.62
CA LEU A 128 3.67 -2.18 -6.75
C LEU A 128 4.48 -1.87 -8.00
N LEU A 129 4.23 -2.59 -9.08
CA LEU A 129 4.75 -2.28 -10.41
C LEU A 129 3.77 -1.38 -11.15
N ARG A 130 4.16 -0.15 -11.45
CA ARG A 130 3.39 0.71 -12.36
C ARG A 130 3.41 0.13 -13.75
N THR A 131 2.25 -0.05 -14.32
CA THR A 131 2.09 -0.64 -15.65
C THR A 131 1.63 0.44 -16.63
N ALA A 132 2.31 0.51 -17.77
CA ALA A 132 1.91 1.35 -18.89
C ALA A 132 1.51 0.47 -20.08
N LEU A 133 0.51 0.89 -20.82
CA LEU A 133 0.04 0.18 -22.02
C LEU A 133 -0.32 1.17 -23.14
N VAL A 134 -0.19 0.72 -24.36
CA VAL A 134 -0.62 1.48 -25.54
C VAL A 134 -2.00 0.97 -25.95
N PRO A 135 -3.05 1.80 -25.95
CA PRO A 135 -4.39 1.38 -26.40
C PRO A 135 -4.37 0.96 -27.89
N ARG A 136 -5.11 -0.10 -28.22
CA ARG A 136 -5.16 -0.68 -29.59
C ARG A 136 -5.56 0.32 -30.68
N GLY A 137 -6.40 1.30 -30.36
CA GLY A 137 -6.93 2.31 -31.30
C GLY A 137 -6.15 3.62 -31.32
N THR A 138 -4.95 3.70 -30.74
CA THR A 138 -4.19 4.95 -30.72
C THR A 138 -3.79 5.40 -32.14
N GLN A 139 -3.97 6.69 -32.42
CA GLN A 139 -3.51 7.32 -33.66
C GLN A 139 -2.00 7.66 -33.62
N ASN A 140 -1.39 7.63 -32.43
CA ASN A 140 -0.01 8.02 -32.18
C ASN A 140 0.86 6.85 -31.72
N PHE A 141 0.75 5.71 -32.36
CA PHE A 141 1.43 4.47 -31.96
C PHE A 141 2.94 4.64 -31.84
N GLU A 142 3.58 5.26 -32.84
CA GLU A 142 5.05 5.47 -32.85
C GLU A 142 5.50 6.37 -31.69
N ALA A 143 4.78 7.45 -31.41
CA ALA A 143 5.11 8.32 -30.27
C ALA A 143 4.93 7.58 -28.93
N ALA A 144 3.87 6.82 -28.78
CA ALA A 144 3.62 6.01 -27.58
C ALA A 144 4.70 4.93 -27.40
N ARG A 145 5.09 4.24 -28.49
CA ARG A 145 6.18 3.27 -28.48
C ARG A 145 7.51 3.91 -28.06
N ASN A 146 7.85 5.04 -28.65
CA ASN A 146 9.09 5.77 -28.33
C ASN A 146 9.11 6.22 -26.85
N PHE A 147 7.98 6.69 -26.34
CA PHE A 147 7.85 7.05 -24.92
C PHE A 147 8.04 5.83 -23.99
N LEU A 148 7.40 4.69 -24.29
CA LEU A 148 7.61 3.47 -23.52
C LEU A 148 9.06 2.98 -23.59
N THR A 149 9.67 3.03 -24.77
CA THR A 149 11.09 2.69 -24.93
C THR A 149 11.99 3.60 -24.09
N PHE A 150 11.70 4.91 -24.06
CA PHE A 150 12.40 5.84 -23.17
C PHE A 150 12.20 5.46 -21.68
N LEU A 151 10.97 5.21 -21.25
CA LEU A 151 10.71 4.82 -19.84
C LEU A 151 11.46 3.55 -19.42
N LEU A 152 11.65 2.61 -20.35
CA LEU A 152 12.27 1.31 -20.04
C LEU A 152 13.80 1.30 -20.20
N ASN A 153 14.38 2.29 -20.88
CA ASN A 153 15.84 2.37 -21.02
C ASN A 153 16.51 2.95 -19.77
N ASP A 154 17.84 2.85 -19.69
CA ASP A 154 18.62 3.30 -18.53
C ASP A 154 18.45 4.79 -18.23
N VAL A 155 18.30 5.64 -19.27
CA VAL A 155 18.10 7.08 -19.09
C VAL A 155 16.76 7.35 -18.42
N GLY A 156 15.69 6.73 -18.91
CA GLY A 156 14.35 6.84 -18.35
C GLY A 156 14.26 6.28 -16.92
N GLN A 157 14.86 5.11 -16.68
CA GLN A 157 14.88 4.50 -15.35
C GLN A 157 15.68 5.35 -14.34
N ASN A 158 16.83 5.90 -14.73
CA ASN A 158 17.59 6.84 -13.91
C ASN A 158 16.81 8.13 -13.66
N PHE A 159 16.07 8.63 -14.65
CA PHE A 159 15.22 9.81 -14.47
C PHE A 159 14.12 9.55 -13.44
N ILE A 160 13.42 8.41 -13.55
CA ILE A 160 12.39 8.00 -12.59
C ILE A 160 12.98 7.97 -11.17
N GLU A 161 14.11 7.27 -10.96
CA GLU A 161 14.69 7.12 -9.62
C GLU A 161 15.19 8.43 -9.01
N LYS A 162 15.73 9.33 -9.84
CA LYS A 162 16.28 10.63 -9.37
C LYS A 162 15.22 11.74 -9.20
N ARG A 163 14.11 11.66 -9.90
CA ARG A 163 13.11 12.73 -9.98
C ARG A 163 11.77 12.37 -9.36
N THR A 164 11.59 11.13 -8.96
CA THR A 164 10.37 10.66 -8.33
C THR A 164 10.72 9.85 -7.07
N ASP A 165 9.71 9.51 -6.29
CA ASP A 165 9.85 8.60 -5.14
C ASP A 165 9.65 7.12 -5.52
N MET A 166 9.71 6.83 -6.81
CA MET A 166 9.66 5.47 -7.34
C MET A 166 11.06 4.89 -7.49
N LEU A 167 11.20 3.61 -7.24
CA LEU A 167 12.43 2.87 -7.53
C LEU A 167 12.47 2.47 -9.01
N SER A 168 13.65 2.54 -9.62
CA SER A 168 13.87 1.99 -10.96
C SER A 168 13.73 0.46 -10.93
N LEU A 169 13.51 -0.14 -12.11
CA LEU A 169 13.46 -1.61 -12.26
C LEU A 169 14.81 -2.28 -11.94
N GLN A 170 15.90 -1.52 -12.01
CA GLN A 170 17.28 -1.96 -11.77
C GLN A 170 17.82 -1.49 -10.42
N SER A 171 16.98 -0.88 -9.58
CA SER A 171 17.42 -0.31 -8.30
C SER A 171 18.06 -1.37 -7.40
N GLU A 172 19.28 -1.11 -6.96
CA GLU A 172 19.97 -1.97 -5.98
C GLU A 172 19.24 -2.05 -4.64
N VAL A 173 18.37 -1.09 -4.35
CA VAL A 173 17.54 -1.09 -3.14
C VAL A 173 16.68 -2.35 -3.07
N LEU A 174 16.21 -2.87 -4.21
CA LEU A 174 15.44 -4.12 -4.29
C LEU A 174 16.26 -5.33 -3.83
N ASN A 175 17.50 -5.39 -4.24
CA ASN A 175 18.41 -6.51 -3.92
C ASN A 175 18.89 -6.48 -2.46
N ARG A 176 19.03 -5.28 -1.90
CA ARG A 176 19.50 -5.07 -0.51
C ARG A 176 18.41 -5.28 0.53
N ASN A 177 17.14 -5.19 0.13
CA ASN A 177 15.99 -5.28 1.04
C ASN A 177 15.20 -6.57 0.79
N ARG A 178 15.53 -7.64 1.49
CA ARG A 178 14.88 -8.96 1.35
C ARG A 178 13.37 -8.96 1.66
N GLN A 179 12.90 -7.98 2.43
CA GLN A 179 11.48 -7.80 2.73
C GLN A 179 10.68 -7.25 1.54
N PHE A 180 11.33 -6.66 0.51
CA PHE A 180 10.64 -6.15 -0.66
C PHE A 180 10.19 -7.29 -1.56
N LYS A 181 8.88 -7.43 -1.75
CA LYS A 181 8.22 -8.50 -2.50
C LYS A 181 7.47 -7.89 -3.69
N PRO A 182 8.05 -7.91 -4.89
CA PRO A 182 7.34 -7.44 -6.09
C PRO A 182 6.05 -8.23 -6.30
N ILE A 183 4.95 -7.51 -6.54
CA ILE A 183 3.68 -8.12 -6.98
C ILE A 183 3.92 -8.64 -8.39
N ARG A 184 3.88 -9.97 -8.55
CA ARG A 184 4.17 -10.62 -9.82
C ARG A 184 3.03 -10.41 -10.81
N LEU A 185 3.38 -10.03 -12.04
CA LEU A 185 2.44 -9.95 -13.16
C LEU A 185 2.32 -11.33 -13.85
N ASP A 186 1.82 -12.30 -13.12
CA ASP A 186 1.59 -13.66 -13.60
C ASP A 186 0.12 -14.07 -13.50
N THR A 187 -0.20 -15.30 -13.89
CA THR A 187 -1.56 -15.84 -13.82
C THR A 187 -2.15 -15.83 -12.41
N GLY A 188 -1.32 -15.83 -11.38
CA GLY A 188 -1.75 -15.73 -9.99
C GLY A 188 -2.41 -14.38 -9.67
N LEU A 189 -2.06 -13.31 -10.39
CA LEU A 189 -2.72 -12.01 -10.24
C LEU A 189 -4.18 -12.06 -10.73
N LEU A 190 -4.48 -12.95 -11.66
CA LEU A 190 -5.79 -13.07 -12.30
C LEU A 190 -6.79 -13.92 -11.48
N VAL A 191 -6.36 -14.52 -10.37
CA VAL A 191 -7.19 -15.43 -9.56
C VAL A 191 -8.51 -14.78 -9.14
N TYR A 192 -8.47 -13.51 -8.78
CA TYR A 192 -9.66 -12.75 -8.35
C TYR A 192 -10.41 -12.04 -9.48
N LEU A 193 -10.07 -12.31 -10.75
CA LEU A 193 -10.97 -12.05 -11.88
C LEU A 193 -12.11 -13.08 -11.94
N ASP A 194 -11.90 -14.27 -11.38
CA ASP A 194 -12.98 -15.23 -11.14
C ASP A 194 -14.02 -14.62 -10.21
N ARG A 195 -15.28 -14.59 -10.68
CA ARG A 195 -16.39 -13.92 -9.99
C ARG A 195 -16.64 -14.49 -8.59
N LEU A 196 -16.62 -15.82 -8.46
CA LEU A 196 -16.91 -16.48 -7.19
C LEU A 196 -15.79 -16.24 -6.16
N LYS A 197 -14.54 -16.34 -6.60
CA LYS A 197 -13.38 -16.07 -5.71
C LYS A 197 -13.34 -14.60 -5.26
N LYS A 198 -13.64 -13.68 -6.17
CA LYS A 198 -13.74 -12.26 -5.83
C LYS A 198 -14.86 -12.02 -4.81
N GLN A 199 -16.05 -12.56 -5.09
CA GLN A 199 -17.19 -12.40 -4.19
C GLN A 199 -16.88 -12.97 -2.80
N ARG A 200 -16.37 -14.18 -2.72
CA ARG A 200 -15.99 -14.80 -1.45
C ARG A 200 -14.95 -13.98 -0.68
N PHE A 201 -13.91 -13.50 -1.35
CA PHE A 201 -12.92 -12.63 -0.71
C PHE A 201 -13.56 -11.36 -0.13
N LEU A 202 -14.46 -10.72 -0.88
CA LEU A 202 -15.14 -9.51 -0.43
C LEU A 202 -16.10 -9.78 0.75
N GLU A 203 -16.74 -10.94 0.79
CA GLU A 203 -17.59 -11.37 1.91
C GLU A 203 -16.74 -11.59 3.16
N GLU A 204 -15.68 -12.41 3.08
CA GLU A 204 -14.73 -12.65 4.19
C GLU A 204 -14.11 -11.35 4.70
N TRP A 205 -13.75 -10.43 3.79
CA TRP A 205 -13.19 -9.13 4.16
C TRP A 205 -14.21 -8.26 4.91
N LYS A 206 -15.46 -8.23 4.45
CA LYS A 206 -16.55 -7.51 5.14
C LYS A 206 -16.81 -8.09 6.52
N GLU A 207 -16.89 -9.41 6.65
CA GLU A 207 -17.08 -10.08 7.94
C GLU A 207 -15.97 -9.76 8.93
N ALA A 208 -14.71 -9.66 8.47
CA ALA A 208 -13.58 -9.29 9.31
C ALA A 208 -13.62 -7.81 9.75
N LEU A 209 -14.07 -6.89 8.88
CA LEU A 209 -14.04 -5.44 9.15
C LEU A 209 -15.31 -4.91 9.83
N PHE A 210 -16.46 -5.55 9.67
CA PHE A 210 -17.77 -5.09 10.18
C PHE A 210 -18.37 -6.09 11.18
N GLN A 211 -17.62 -6.37 12.24
CA GLN A 211 -18.05 -7.23 13.34
C GLN A 211 -19.18 -6.62 14.18
#